data_dd77e60b75fcfd2a40a14d6c503f7012
#
_entry.id   dd77e60b75fcfd2a40a14d6c503f7012
#
_cell.length_a   1.000
_cell.length_b   1.000
_cell.length_c   1.000
_cell.angle_alpha   90.00
_cell.angle_beta   90.00
_cell.angle_gamma   90.00
#
_symmetry.space_group_name_H-M   'P 1'
#
loop_
_entity.id
_entity.type
_entity.pdbx_description
1 polymer ?
#
loop_
_entity_poly.entity_id
_entity_poly.type
_entity_poly.pdbx_seq_one_letter_code
_entity_poly.pdbx_strand_id
1 'polypeptide(L)'
;ALYIGPLFESVGHGYETTDYKKLDSRLGTNEDLTAFVKACHDKKIKVIFDGVFNHTGRDFFAFKDIQQNRENSRYLNWYCNVNFGGNNEYNDGFSYENWGGYNLLVKLNQRNPEVQNYICDVIRFWVSEFDVDGIRLDAADVLDFDFMRALRRTAAEVKEDFWLMGEVIHGDYSRWVNGETLHSVTNYALHKALYSGHNDHNYFEIAHTMR
;
A
#
# COMPACT_ATOMS: atom_id res chain seq x y z
N ALA A 1 -10.18 15.18 6.36
CA ALA A 1 -9.62 14.41 5.26
C ALA A 1 -10.58 13.35 4.78
N LEU A 2 -10.44 12.95 3.52
CA LEU A 2 -11.13 11.82 2.92
C LEU A 2 -10.09 10.76 2.57
N TYR A 3 -10.23 9.58 3.13
CA TYR A 3 -9.47 8.39 2.73
C TYR A 3 -10.31 7.60 1.72
N ILE A 4 -9.67 7.18 0.63
CA ILE A 4 -10.29 6.39 -0.43
C ILE A 4 -9.48 5.11 -0.59
N GLY A 5 -10.16 3.96 -0.62
CA GLY A 5 -9.54 2.65 -0.86
C GLY A 5 -8.81 2.56 -2.20
N PRO A 6 -8.32 1.38 -2.60
CA PRO A 6 -7.49 1.26 -3.80
C PRO A 6 -8.20 1.78 -5.05
N LEU A 7 -7.56 2.73 -5.75
CA LEU A 7 -8.13 3.46 -6.88
C LEU A 7 -7.55 3.06 -8.23
N PHE A 8 -6.36 2.44 -8.22
CA PHE A 8 -5.57 2.26 -9.44
C PHE A 8 -5.92 0.95 -10.15
N GLU A 9 -5.55 0.86 -11.43
CA GLU A 9 -5.90 -0.27 -12.29
C GLU A 9 -5.59 -1.59 -11.62
N SER A 10 -6.57 -2.48 -11.57
CA SER A 10 -6.50 -3.77 -10.88
C SER A 10 -7.35 -4.82 -11.58
N VAL A 11 -7.13 -6.10 -11.25
CA VAL A 11 -7.90 -7.19 -11.85
C VAL A 11 -9.32 -7.27 -11.29
N GLY A 12 -9.52 -6.96 -10.00
CA GLY A 12 -10.79 -7.18 -9.33
C GLY A 12 -11.12 -6.13 -8.26
N HIS A 13 -10.72 -6.39 -7.00
CA HIS A 13 -11.13 -5.57 -5.85
C HIS A 13 -10.25 -4.36 -5.55
N GLY A 14 -9.17 -4.15 -6.32
CA GLY A 14 -8.29 -2.99 -6.18
C GLY A 14 -6.95 -3.28 -5.50
N TYR A 15 -6.85 -4.32 -4.66
CA TYR A 15 -5.60 -4.66 -3.98
C TYR A 15 -4.62 -5.45 -4.85
N GLU A 16 -5.04 -5.99 -5.98
CA GLU A 16 -4.20 -6.63 -6.99
C GLU A 16 -3.81 -5.64 -8.10
N THR A 17 -3.06 -4.62 -7.73
CA THR A 17 -2.69 -3.51 -8.61
C THR A 17 -1.90 -3.98 -9.82
N THR A 18 -2.29 -3.52 -11.01
CA THR A 18 -1.63 -3.81 -12.28
C THR A 18 -0.96 -2.58 -12.89
N ASP A 19 -1.41 -1.36 -12.55
CA ASP A 19 -0.78 -0.11 -12.92
C ASP A 19 -1.05 0.96 -11.83
N TYR A 20 0.00 1.41 -11.16
CA TYR A 20 -0.10 2.44 -10.11
C TYR A 20 -0.31 3.88 -10.63
N LYS A 21 -0.17 4.10 -11.93
CA LYS A 21 -0.22 5.44 -12.53
C LYS A 21 -1.49 5.68 -13.35
N LYS A 22 -2.36 4.70 -13.41
CA LYS A 22 -3.62 4.76 -14.13
C LYS A 22 -4.77 4.49 -13.17
N LEU A 23 -5.74 5.43 -13.11
CA LEU A 23 -6.99 5.19 -12.39
C LEU A 23 -7.67 3.96 -12.98
N ASP A 24 -8.29 3.14 -12.13
CA ASP A 24 -9.05 1.98 -12.57
C ASP A 24 -10.14 2.42 -13.54
N SER A 25 -10.16 1.82 -14.73
CA SER A 25 -11.07 2.18 -15.81
C SER A 25 -12.56 2.03 -15.46
N ARG A 26 -12.85 1.28 -14.40
CA ARG A 26 -14.22 1.16 -13.83
C ARG A 26 -14.64 2.40 -13.05
N LEU A 27 -13.70 3.24 -12.61
CA LEU A 27 -13.93 4.46 -11.83
C LEU A 27 -13.90 5.73 -12.67
N GLY A 28 -13.17 5.72 -13.78
CA GLY A 28 -13.01 6.88 -14.66
C GLY A 28 -11.62 7.02 -15.26
N THR A 29 -11.18 8.24 -15.47
CA THR A 29 -9.86 8.59 -16.02
C THR A 29 -8.99 9.32 -14.99
N ASN A 30 -7.71 9.48 -15.29
CA ASN A 30 -6.80 10.28 -14.44
C ASN A 30 -7.28 11.72 -14.31
N GLU A 31 -7.85 12.29 -15.39
CA GLU A 31 -8.42 13.63 -15.40
C GLU A 31 -9.63 13.74 -14.45
N ASP A 32 -10.48 12.70 -14.38
CA ASP A 32 -11.60 12.66 -13.44
C ASP A 32 -11.10 12.64 -11.99
N LEU A 33 -10.04 11.87 -11.70
CA LEU A 33 -9.43 11.82 -10.36
C LEU A 33 -8.79 13.15 -9.97
N THR A 34 -8.09 13.80 -10.91
CA THR A 34 -7.50 15.14 -10.70
C THR A 34 -8.59 16.17 -10.40
N ALA A 35 -9.70 16.15 -11.19
CA ALA A 35 -10.83 17.03 -10.96
C ALA A 35 -11.51 16.78 -9.60
N PHE A 36 -11.62 15.51 -9.20
CA PHE A 36 -12.19 15.12 -7.91
C PHE A 36 -11.34 15.63 -6.74
N VAL A 37 -10.01 15.42 -6.76
CA VAL A 37 -9.11 15.90 -5.71
C VAL A 37 -9.16 17.42 -5.61
N LYS A 38 -9.14 18.12 -6.76
CA LYS A 38 -9.31 19.57 -6.80
C LYS A 38 -10.63 20.02 -6.15
N ALA A 39 -11.75 19.38 -6.46
CA ALA A 39 -13.05 19.70 -5.87
C ALA A 39 -13.08 19.46 -4.36
N CYS A 40 -12.33 18.47 -3.84
CA CYS A 40 -12.12 18.27 -2.41
C CYS A 40 -11.34 19.43 -1.80
N HIS A 41 -10.23 19.84 -2.43
CA HIS A 41 -9.39 20.94 -1.97
C HIS A 41 -10.14 22.27 -1.96
N ASP A 42 -10.99 22.56 -2.95
CA ASP A 42 -11.84 23.75 -2.98
C ASP A 42 -12.79 23.81 -1.76
N LYS A 43 -13.10 22.66 -1.15
CA LYS A 43 -13.87 22.52 0.08
C LYS A 43 -13.01 22.35 1.35
N LYS A 44 -11.67 22.51 1.23
CA LYS A 44 -10.69 22.32 2.32
C LYS A 44 -10.69 20.88 2.87
N ILE A 45 -10.98 19.91 2.03
CA ILE A 45 -10.93 18.47 2.34
C ILE A 45 -9.64 17.92 1.76
N LYS A 46 -8.75 17.44 2.62
CA LYS A 46 -7.55 16.70 2.20
C LYS A 46 -7.91 15.29 1.73
N VAL A 47 -7.15 14.76 0.77
CA VAL A 47 -7.40 13.45 0.17
C VAL A 47 -6.23 12.50 0.41
N ILE A 48 -6.54 11.29 0.87
CA ILE A 48 -5.59 10.24 1.20
C ILE A 48 -5.87 9.04 0.29
N PHE A 49 -4.87 8.60 -0.49
CA PHE A 49 -4.97 7.41 -1.33
C PHE A 49 -4.52 6.14 -0.59
N ASP A 50 -4.95 4.98 -1.08
CA ASP A 50 -4.46 3.69 -0.62
C ASP A 50 -3.18 3.30 -1.38
N GLY A 51 -2.10 3.09 -0.65
CA GLY A 51 -0.82 2.62 -1.17
C GLY A 51 -0.65 1.12 -0.95
N VAL A 52 -1.00 0.33 -1.96
CA VAL A 52 -0.83 -1.12 -1.95
C VAL A 52 0.59 -1.44 -2.42
N PHE A 53 1.57 -1.34 -1.53
CA PHE A 53 3.00 -1.43 -1.87
C PHE A 53 3.70 -2.70 -1.36
N ASN A 54 2.99 -3.55 -0.63
CA ASN A 54 3.52 -4.86 -0.21
C ASN A 54 3.55 -5.86 -1.36
N HIS A 55 2.61 -5.78 -2.29
CA HIS A 55 2.41 -6.74 -3.37
C HIS A 55 1.84 -6.07 -4.61
N THR A 56 1.87 -6.76 -5.73
CA THR A 56 1.17 -6.38 -6.97
C THR A 56 0.23 -7.49 -7.40
N GLY A 57 -0.68 -7.15 -8.32
CA GLY A 57 -1.41 -8.15 -9.09
C GLY A 57 -0.50 -8.89 -10.08
N ARG A 58 -0.98 -10.02 -10.57
CA ARG A 58 -0.26 -10.86 -11.54
C ARG A 58 -0.13 -10.23 -12.93
N ASP A 59 -1.02 -9.29 -13.27
CA ASP A 59 -0.97 -8.55 -14.54
C ASP A 59 -0.09 -7.30 -14.49
N PHE A 60 0.59 -7.05 -13.36
CA PHE A 60 1.59 -6.00 -13.28
C PHE A 60 2.76 -6.29 -14.22
N PHE A 61 3.26 -5.26 -14.92
CA PHE A 61 4.22 -5.42 -16.01
C PHE A 61 5.45 -6.27 -15.66
N ALA A 62 6.00 -6.08 -14.46
CA ALA A 62 7.20 -6.80 -14.02
C ALA A 62 6.91 -8.30 -13.77
N PHE A 63 5.73 -8.62 -13.25
CA PHE A 63 5.36 -10.03 -13.04
C PHE A 63 5.00 -10.72 -14.36
N LYS A 64 4.33 -10.01 -15.29
CA LYS A 64 4.06 -10.53 -16.66
C LYS A 64 5.35 -10.81 -17.40
N ASP A 65 6.38 -10.00 -17.23
CA ASP A 65 7.69 -10.29 -17.82
C ASP A 65 8.29 -11.61 -17.28
N ILE A 66 8.15 -11.88 -15.97
CA ILE A 66 8.58 -13.16 -15.37
C ILE A 66 7.80 -14.33 -15.96
N GLN A 67 6.49 -14.20 -16.12
CA GLN A 67 5.67 -15.25 -16.75
C GLN A 67 6.11 -15.57 -18.18
N GLN A 68 6.52 -14.54 -18.93
CA GLN A 68 6.92 -14.67 -20.34
C GLN A 68 8.38 -15.11 -20.53
N ASN A 69 9.29 -14.45 -19.82
CA ASN A 69 10.74 -14.59 -20.01
C ASN A 69 11.40 -15.53 -19.00
N ARG A 70 10.66 -15.94 -17.96
CA ARG A 70 11.08 -16.90 -16.94
C ARG A 70 12.43 -16.53 -16.31
N GLU A 71 13.41 -17.45 -16.30
CA GLU A 71 14.75 -17.24 -15.75
C GLU A 71 15.53 -16.10 -16.42
N ASN A 72 15.10 -15.67 -17.60
CA ASN A 72 15.71 -14.56 -18.34
C ASN A 72 15.07 -13.20 -18.04
N SER A 73 14.03 -13.16 -17.20
CA SER A 73 13.40 -11.91 -16.81
C SER A 73 14.36 -11.03 -15.99
N ARG A 74 14.45 -9.76 -16.35
CA ARG A 74 15.18 -8.76 -15.54
C ARG A 74 14.52 -8.43 -14.21
N TYR A 75 13.26 -8.82 -14.02
CA TYR A 75 12.45 -8.50 -12.85
C TYR A 75 12.38 -9.62 -11.81
N LEU A 76 13.18 -10.69 -11.95
CA LEU A 76 13.18 -11.80 -10.98
C LEU A 76 13.38 -11.32 -9.53
N ASN A 77 14.30 -10.39 -9.34
CA ASN A 77 14.62 -9.84 -8.02
C ASN A 77 13.61 -8.80 -7.51
N TRP A 78 12.60 -8.45 -8.30
CA TRP A 78 11.53 -7.56 -7.87
C TRP A 78 10.52 -8.26 -6.97
N TYR A 79 10.49 -9.60 -7.01
CA TYR A 79 9.56 -10.41 -6.22
C TYR A 79 10.32 -11.36 -5.30
N CYS A 80 9.65 -11.74 -4.19
CA CYS A 80 10.23 -12.62 -3.21
C CYS A 80 10.08 -14.08 -3.60
N ASN A 81 11.16 -14.86 -3.44
CA ASN A 81 11.17 -16.31 -3.50
C ASN A 81 10.65 -16.92 -4.83
N VAL A 82 10.91 -16.27 -5.97
CA VAL A 82 10.60 -16.85 -7.28
C VAL A 82 11.43 -18.12 -7.48
N ASN A 83 10.76 -19.26 -7.69
CA ASN A 83 11.39 -20.57 -7.79
C ASN A 83 10.80 -21.40 -8.95
N PHE A 84 11.60 -21.61 -9.98
CA PHE A 84 11.21 -22.37 -11.18
C PHE A 84 11.21 -23.89 -10.97
N GLY A 85 11.62 -24.39 -9.81
CA GLY A 85 11.42 -25.78 -9.40
C GLY A 85 10.06 -26.06 -8.77
N GLY A 86 9.23 -25.02 -8.57
CA GLY A 86 7.90 -25.09 -7.99
C GLY A 86 6.77 -24.90 -9.01
N ASN A 87 5.54 -24.76 -8.50
CA ASN A 87 4.36 -24.40 -9.26
C ASN A 87 3.38 -23.62 -8.38
N ASN A 88 2.31 -23.10 -8.94
CA ASN A 88 1.23 -22.40 -8.26
C ASN A 88 -0.14 -22.81 -8.82
N GLU A 89 -1.22 -22.30 -8.25
CA GLU A 89 -2.60 -22.62 -8.66
C GLU A 89 -2.94 -22.23 -10.11
N TYR A 90 -2.18 -21.31 -10.70
CA TYR A 90 -2.34 -20.86 -12.09
C TYR A 90 -1.52 -21.67 -13.09
N ASN A 91 -0.77 -22.70 -12.63
CA ASN A 91 0.09 -23.54 -13.45
C ASN A 91 1.18 -22.78 -14.23
N ASP A 92 1.75 -21.74 -13.66
CA ASP A 92 2.83 -20.96 -14.28
C ASP A 92 4.15 -21.77 -14.42
N GLY A 93 4.29 -22.90 -13.73
CA GLY A 93 5.53 -23.68 -13.67
C GLY A 93 6.62 -23.02 -12.83
N PHE A 94 6.25 -22.16 -11.88
CA PHE A 94 7.10 -21.62 -10.83
C PHE A 94 6.25 -21.23 -9.62
N SER A 95 6.89 -21.14 -8.45
CA SER A 95 6.28 -20.61 -7.22
C SER A 95 6.89 -19.28 -6.86
N TYR A 96 6.22 -18.53 -5.99
CA TYR A 96 6.65 -17.23 -5.47
C TYR A 96 6.00 -16.95 -4.12
N GLU A 97 6.52 -15.98 -3.39
CA GLU A 97 5.90 -15.51 -2.16
C GLU A 97 4.70 -14.61 -2.47
N ASN A 98 3.63 -14.77 -1.68
CA ASN A 98 2.41 -13.99 -1.79
C ASN A 98 1.99 -13.41 -0.44
N TRP A 99 1.01 -12.51 -0.44
CA TRP A 99 0.41 -12.02 0.78
C TRP A 99 -0.76 -12.91 1.20
N GLY A 100 -0.76 -13.36 2.46
CA GLY A 100 -1.89 -14.06 3.07
C GLY A 100 -2.25 -15.42 2.47
N GLY A 101 -1.38 -16.04 1.66
CA GLY A 101 -1.66 -17.29 0.95
C GLY A 101 -2.37 -17.09 -0.40
N TYR A 102 -2.60 -15.84 -0.82
CA TYR A 102 -3.30 -15.53 -2.07
C TYR A 102 -2.31 -15.30 -3.21
N ASN A 103 -2.20 -16.25 -4.15
CA ASN A 103 -1.29 -16.15 -5.30
C ASN A 103 -1.62 -14.98 -6.25
N LEU A 104 -2.81 -14.38 -6.16
CA LEU A 104 -3.15 -13.17 -6.89
C LEU A 104 -2.38 -11.93 -6.40
N LEU A 105 -1.86 -11.95 -5.17
CA LEU A 105 -1.18 -10.86 -4.47
C LEU A 105 0.31 -11.20 -4.35
N VAL A 106 1.07 -10.90 -5.41
CA VAL A 106 2.48 -11.32 -5.55
C VAL A 106 3.39 -10.38 -4.75
N LYS A 107 4.12 -10.92 -3.77
CA LYS A 107 4.90 -10.12 -2.84
C LYS A 107 6.12 -9.47 -3.50
N LEU A 108 6.19 -8.14 -3.40
CA LEU A 108 7.34 -7.35 -3.84
C LEU A 108 8.54 -7.54 -2.90
N ASN A 109 9.73 -7.62 -3.50
CA ASN A 109 10.98 -7.55 -2.77
C ASN A 109 11.30 -6.08 -2.41
N GLN A 110 10.80 -5.64 -1.28
CA GLN A 110 10.93 -4.26 -0.80
C GLN A 110 12.37 -3.84 -0.47
N ARG A 111 13.32 -4.79 -0.40
CA ARG A 111 14.74 -4.53 -0.22
C ARG A 111 15.49 -4.31 -1.54
N ASN A 112 14.85 -4.58 -2.66
CA ASN A 112 15.41 -4.27 -3.97
C ASN A 112 15.35 -2.76 -4.23
N PRO A 113 16.50 -2.08 -4.47
CA PRO A 113 16.53 -0.65 -4.73
C PRO A 113 15.70 -0.21 -5.94
N GLU A 114 15.59 -1.06 -6.98
CA GLU A 114 14.75 -0.75 -8.16
C GLU A 114 13.27 -0.72 -7.78
N VAL A 115 12.81 -1.63 -6.93
CA VAL A 115 11.43 -1.66 -6.41
C VAL A 115 11.18 -0.42 -5.56
N GLN A 116 12.11 -0.09 -4.64
CA GLN A 116 12.01 1.12 -3.81
C GLN A 116 11.91 2.38 -4.69
N ASN A 117 12.79 2.53 -5.67
CA ASN A 117 12.80 3.68 -6.57
C ASN A 117 11.49 3.77 -7.37
N TYR A 118 11.01 2.64 -7.90
CA TYR A 118 9.75 2.60 -8.64
C TYR A 118 8.57 3.09 -7.78
N ILE A 119 8.44 2.60 -6.55
CA ILE A 119 7.34 3.02 -5.67
C ILE A 119 7.50 4.48 -5.21
N CYS A 120 8.73 4.94 -4.95
CA CYS A 120 8.99 6.35 -4.69
C CYS A 120 8.58 7.23 -5.89
N ASP A 121 8.82 6.78 -7.12
CA ASP A 121 8.37 7.48 -8.33
C ASP A 121 6.84 7.45 -8.51
N VAL A 122 6.17 6.41 -8.03
CA VAL A 122 4.70 6.39 -7.95
C VAL A 122 4.20 7.48 -7.02
N ILE A 123 4.80 7.66 -5.83
CA ILE A 123 4.43 8.73 -4.89
C ILE A 123 4.62 10.11 -5.54
N ARG A 124 5.77 10.33 -6.18
CA ARG A 124 6.05 11.60 -6.90
C ARG A 124 5.00 11.85 -8.00
N PHE A 125 4.65 10.82 -8.75
CA PHE A 125 3.61 10.89 -9.78
C PHE A 125 2.24 11.24 -9.18
N TRP A 126 1.83 10.57 -8.09
CA TRP A 126 0.54 10.83 -7.46
C TRP A 126 0.41 12.26 -6.93
N VAL A 127 1.49 12.82 -6.40
CA VAL A 127 1.48 14.22 -5.96
C VAL A 127 1.47 15.17 -7.15
N SER A 128 2.30 14.94 -8.17
CA SER A 128 2.38 15.84 -9.34
C SER A 128 1.12 15.83 -10.21
N GLU A 129 0.49 14.68 -10.34
CA GLU A 129 -0.68 14.51 -11.22
C GLU A 129 -1.99 14.81 -10.50
N PHE A 130 -2.14 14.33 -9.27
CA PHE A 130 -3.41 14.37 -8.54
C PHE A 130 -3.40 15.34 -7.35
N ASP A 131 -2.25 15.88 -6.96
CA ASP A 131 -2.08 16.72 -5.76
C ASP A 131 -2.58 16.07 -4.47
N VAL A 132 -2.42 14.73 -4.34
CA VAL A 132 -2.84 13.98 -3.16
C VAL A 132 -2.11 14.45 -1.89
N ASP A 133 -2.77 14.38 -0.74
CA ASP A 133 -2.26 14.91 0.53
C ASP A 133 -1.64 13.84 1.45
N GLY A 134 -1.77 12.58 1.09
CA GLY A 134 -1.21 11.51 1.90
C GLY A 134 -1.56 10.13 1.36
N ILE A 135 -0.99 9.13 2.02
CA ILE A 135 -1.17 7.71 1.67
C ILE A 135 -1.45 6.92 2.94
N ARG A 136 -2.43 6.04 2.88
CA ARG A 136 -2.58 4.92 3.79
C ARG A 136 -1.82 3.73 3.19
N LEU A 137 -0.83 3.21 3.89
CA LEU A 137 -0.10 2.03 3.48
C LEU A 137 -0.85 0.77 3.88
N ASP A 138 -1.29 0.01 2.88
CA ASP A 138 -1.89 -1.30 3.03
C ASP A 138 -0.90 -2.29 3.64
N ALA A 139 -1.36 -3.16 4.55
CA ALA A 139 -0.55 -4.18 5.22
C ALA A 139 0.81 -3.64 5.74
N ALA A 140 0.80 -2.46 6.37
CA ALA A 140 2.03 -1.79 6.80
C ALA A 140 2.81 -2.56 7.87
N ASP A 141 2.17 -3.48 8.57
CA ASP A 141 2.81 -4.36 9.57
C ASP A 141 3.80 -5.37 8.95
N VAL A 142 3.68 -5.66 7.65
CA VAL A 142 4.59 -6.54 6.91
C VAL A 142 5.53 -5.80 5.94
N LEU A 143 5.51 -4.47 5.94
CA LEU A 143 6.45 -3.66 5.15
C LEU A 143 7.83 -3.62 5.81
N ASP A 144 8.87 -3.66 4.96
CA ASP A 144 10.26 -3.46 5.40
C ASP A 144 10.46 -2.03 5.94
N PHE A 145 11.16 -1.88 7.07
CA PHE A 145 11.35 -0.57 7.70
C PHE A 145 12.24 0.36 6.89
N ASP A 146 13.26 -0.16 6.17
CA ASP A 146 14.09 0.69 5.30
C ASP A 146 13.29 1.16 4.08
N PHE A 147 12.38 0.33 3.58
CA PHE A 147 11.42 0.74 2.58
C PHE A 147 10.50 1.84 3.10
N MET A 148 9.91 1.71 4.29
CA MET A 148 9.10 2.77 4.91
C MET A 148 9.87 4.08 5.08
N ARG A 149 11.16 4.00 5.47
CA ARG A 149 12.04 5.19 5.54
C ARG A 149 12.24 5.85 4.18
N ALA A 150 12.37 5.05 3.11
CA ALA A 150 12.46 5.59 1.75
C ALA A 150 11.17 6.31 1.34
N LEU A 151 10.00 5.71 1.62
CA LEU A 151 8.70 6.33 1.39
C LEU A 151 8.55 7.63 2.19
N ARG A 152 8.99 7.65 3.47
CA ARG A 152 8.93 8.84 4.33
C ARG A 152 9.77 9.99 3.77
N ARG A 153 11.01 9.72 3.33
CA ARG A 153 11.86 10.73 2.71
C ARG A 153 11.23 11.28 1.44
N THR A 154 10.74 10.41 0.56
CA THR A 154 10.07 10.84 -0.67
C THR A 154 8.83 11.68 -0.39
N ALA A 155 8.03 11.29 0.60
CA ALA A 155 6.86 12.06 1.02
C ALA A 155 7.24 13.49 1.45
N ALA A 156 8.28 13.63 2.26
CA ALA A 156 8.77 14.93 2.71
C ALA A 156 9.36 15.79 1.58
N GLU A 157 9.95 15.16 0.54
CA GLU A 157 10.48 15.85 -0.64
C GLU A 157 9.36 16.44 -1.53
N VAL A 158 8.23 15.74 -1.66
CA VAL A 158 7.20 16.11 -2.64
C VAL A 158 6.15 17.07 -2.10
N LYS A 159 5.86 17.02 -0.80
CA LYS A 159 4.84 17.89 -0.17
C LYS A 159 5.09 17.99 1.33
N GLU A 160 5.25 19.20 1.87
CA GLU A 160 5.62 19.46 3.27
C GLU A 160 4.69 18.76 4.28
N ASP A 161 3.38 18.84 4.05
CA ASP A 161 2.34 18.27 4.94
C ASP A 161 1.87 16.87 4.50
N PHE A 162 2.64 16.14 3.71
CA PHE A 162 2.22 14.84 3.22
C PHE A 162 2.10 13.82 4.34
N TRP A 163 0.93 13.19 4.46
CA TRP A 163 0.60 12.28 5.56
C TRP A 163 0.82 10.82 5.17
N LEU A 164 1.63 10.10 5.94
CA LEU A 164 1.74 8.63 5.84
C LEU A 164 1.06 7.97 7.03
N MET A 165 0.01 7.21 6.76
CA MET A 165 -0.71 6.37 7.72
C MET A 165 -0.54 4.90 7.35
N GLY A 166 -0.29 4.03 8.31
CA GLY A 166 -0.16 2.59 8.07
C GLY A 166 -1.31 1.78 8.62
N GLU A 167 -1.67 0.72 7.92
CA GLU A 167 -2.49 -0.34 8.48
C GLU A 167 -1.62 -1.26 9.34
N VAL A 168 -1.79 -1.16 10.66
CA VAL A 168 -1.15 -2.03 11.64
C VAL A 168 -2.20 -2.49 12.64
N ILE A 169 -2.51 -3.79 12.61
CA ILE A 169 -3.60 -4.33 13.45
C ILE A 169 -3.11 -4.62 14.86
N HIS A 170 -1.92 -5.22 15.00
CA HIS A 170 -1.37 -5.68 16.28
C HIS A 170 0.05 -5.20 16.51
N GLY A 171 0.44 -5.11 17.77
CA GLY A 171 1.79 -4.80 18.21
C GLY A 171 1.91 -3.43 18.88
N ASP A 172 3.14 -3.08 19.23
CA ASP A 172 3.46 -1.76 19.77
C ASP A 172 3.58 -0.76 18.62
N TYR A 173 2.61 0.13 18.50
CA TYR A 173 2.51 1.11 17.41
C TYR A 173 3.72 2.05 17.34
N SER A 174 4.46 2.25 18.44
CA SER A 174 5.66 3.09 18.44
C SER A 174 6.77 2.57 17.50
N ARG A 175 6.73 1.29 17.14
CA ARG A 175 7.66 0.72 16.15
C ARG A 175 7.45 1.32 14.75
N TRP A 176 6.22 1.66 14.41
CA TRP A 176 5.86 2.22 13.09
C TRP A 176 5.70 3.73 13.12
N VAL A 177 5.24 4.28 14.26
CA VAL A 177 4.97 5.72 14.39
C VAL A 177 6.15 6.41 15.06
N ASN A 178 6.98 7.04 14.24
CA ASN A 178 8.15 7.78 14.70
C ASN A 178 8.60 8.79 13.63
N GLY A 179 9.67 9.54 13.89
CA GLY A 179 10.16 10.58 12.99
C GLY A 179 10.71 10.08 11.64
N GLU A 180 11.01 8.79 11.51
CA GLU A 180 11.65 8.22 10.31
C GLU A 180 10.70 7.39 9.44
N THR A 181 9.57 6.90 9.98
CA THR A 181 8.65 6.00 9.30
C THR A 181 7.27 6.63 9.12
N LEU A 182 6.27 6.22 9.87
CA LEU A 182 4.90 6.67 9.67
C LEU A 182 4.54 7.82 10.61
N HIS A 183 3.60 8.68 10.18
CA HIS A 183 3.02 9.71 11.02
C HIS A 183 1.97 9.14 11.99
N SER A 184 1.24 8.10 11.55
CA SER A 184 0.22 7.42 12.33
C SER A 184 -0.04 6.01 11.83
N VAL A 185 -0.79 5.25 12.62
CA VAL A 185 -1.40 3.99 12.19
C VAL A 185 -2.90 4.03 12.49
N THR A 186 -3.66 3.12 11.86
CA THR A 186 -5.05 2.87 12.23
C THR A 186 -5.12 2.33 13.65
N ASN A 187 -5.90 2.96 14.52
CA ASN A 187 -5.96 2.57 15.94
C ASN A 187 -6.94 1.42 16.18
N TYR A 188 -6.57 0.22 15.75
CA TYR A 188 -7.36 -0.99 15.94
C TYR A 188 -7.53 -1.38 17.42
N ALA A 189 -6.54 -1.07 18.26
CA ALA A 189 -6.60 -1.34 19.69
C ALA A 189 -7.73 -0.55 20.34
N LEU A 190 -7.81 0.76 20.08
CA LEU A 190 -8.91 1.58 20.59
C LEU A 190 -10.26 1.22 19.97
N HIS A 191 -10.29 0.91 18.67
CA HIS A 191 -11.50 0.42 18.01
C HIS A 191 -12.05 -0.83 18.72
N LYS A 192 -11.18 -1.83 18.97
CA LYS A 192 -11.56 -3.05 19.70
C LYS A 192 -12.05 -2.73 21.11
N ALA A 193 -11.34 -1.88 21.84
CA ALA A 193 -11.72 -1.52 23.21
C ALA A 193 -13.07 -0.78 23.27
N LEU A 194 -13.35 0.12 22.32
CA LEU A 194 -14.64 0.78 22.19
C LEU A 194 -15.76 -0.22 21.90
N TYR A 195 -15.53 -1.08 20.90
CA TYR A 195 -16.53 -2.09 20.52
C TYR A 195 -16.86 -3.05 21.66
N SER A 196 -15.84 -3.73 22.23
CA SER A 196 -16.04 -4.70 23.32
C SER A 196 -16.48 -4.02 24.60
N GLY A 197 -15.89 -2.87 24.98
CA GLY A 197 -16.25 -2.15 26.19
C GLY A 197 -17.72 -1.73 26.23
N HIS A 198 -18.29 -1.30 25.08
CA HIS A 198 -19.69 -0.96 25.00
C HIS A 198 -20.61 -2.19 24.96
N ASN A 199 -20.25 -3.24 24.21
CA ASN A 199 -21.07 -4.46 24.11
C ASN A 199 -21.09 -5.26 25.41
N ASP A 200 -19.96 -5.35 26.10
CA ASP A 200 -19.80 -6.12 27.34
C ASP A 200 -20.03 -5.29 28.60
N HIS A 201 -20.36 -3.99 28.44
CA HIS A 201 -20.51 -3.01 29.54
C HIS A 201 -19.27 -2.92 30.46
N ASN A 202 -18.07 -3.16 29.89
CA ASN A 202 -16.78 -3.11 30.58
C ASN A 202 -15.93 -1.94 30.11
N TYR A 203 -16.22 -0.74 30.60
CA TYR A 203 -15.49 0.47 30.19
C TYR A 203 -14.04 0.57 30.71
N PHE A 204 -13.64 -0.33 31.61
CA PHE A 204 -12.26 -0.40 32.08
C PHE A 204 -11.28 -0.73 30.91
N GLU A 205 -11.73 -1.51 29.93
CA GLU A 205 -10.95 -1.84 28.74
C GLU A 205 -10.58 -0.61 27.92
N ILE A 206 -11.51 0.36 27.78
CA ILE A 206 -11.27 1.62 27.07
C ILE A 206 -10.20 2.43 27.80
N ALA A 207 -10.35 2.61 29.11
CA ALA A 207 -9.39 3.35 29.92
C ALA A 207 -8.00 2.70 29.95
N HIS A 208 -7.92 1.36 29.91
CA HIS A 208 -6.68 0.61 29.85
C HIS A 208 -5.94 0.81 28.51
N THR A 209 -6.67 0.80 27.41
CA THR A 209 -6.10 0.95 26.06
C THR A 209 -5.58 2.37 25.79
N MET A 210 -6.12 3.37 26.49
CA MET A 210 -5.72 4.78 26.33
C MET A 210 -4.49 5.17 27.16
N ARG A 211 -3.95 4.28 27.99
CA ARG A 211 -2.74 4.50 28.81
C ARG A 211 -1.49 3.98 28.10
#